data_2e60ebc1c1d5748c08f76ba8e068b550
#
_entry.id   2e60ebc1c1d5748c08f76ba8e068b550
#
_cell.length_a   1.000
_cell.length_b   1.000
_cell.length_c   1.000
_cell.angle_alpha   90.00
_cell.angle_beta   90.00
_cell.angle_gamma   90.00
#
_symmetry.space_group_name_H-M   'P 1'
#
loop_
_entity.id
_entity.type
_entity.pdbx_description
1 polymer ?
#
loop_
_entity_poly.entity_id
_entity_poly.type
_entity_poly.pdbx_seq_one_letter_code
_entity_poly.pdbx_strand_id
1 'polypeptide(L)'
;KRPDITLYVYGSNMPDDIKEFECDNIRMVGFAEHLDDVFHNHRVFVAPLLSGAGIKGKVLESMAYGLPTVLTDVAAEGTGLTHGISTLIAEKAEEWVDGIIKLYDDEKLWQKFAENQSTLVKSNFSFEGGKAAFKEIFASVGLFTTR
;
A
#
# COMPACT_ATOMS: atom_id res chain seq x y z
N LYS A 1 -1.55 18.86 13.67
CA LYS A 1 -2.06 19.84 12.69
C LYS A 1 -3.48 19.53 12.19
N ARG A 2 -3.91 18.26 12.21
CA ARG A 2 -5.24 17.78 11.77
C ARG A 2 -5.84 16.86 12.84
N PRO A 3 -6.48 17.42 13.90
CA PRO A 3 -7.04 16.64 15.00
C PRO A 3 -8.23 15.76 14.58
N ASP A 4 -8.77 16.00 13.41
CA ASP A 4 -9.85 15.22 12.77
C ASP A 4 -9.36 13.96 12.07
N ILE A 5 -8.04 13.80 11.87
CA ILE A 5 -7.43 12.59 11.27
C ILE A 5 -6.87 11.70 12.38
N THR A 6 -7.26 10.44 12.39
CA THR A 6 -6.75 9.43 13.32
C THR A 6 -5.89 8.42 12.58
N LEU A 7 -4.71 8.15 13.12
CA LEU A 7 -3.83 7.05 12.69
C LEU A 7 -4.22 5.78 13.43
N TYR A 8 -4.50 4.73 12.71
CA TYR A 8 -4.73 3.39 13.23
C TYR A 8 -3.52 2.50 12.94
N VAL A 9 -2.93 1.93 13.96
CA VAL A 9 -1.76 1.05 13.85
C VAL A 9 -2.19 -0.38 14.09
N TYR A 10 -2.05 -1.21 13.05
CA TYR A 10 -2.36 -2.64 13.07
C TYR A 10 -1.08 -3.45 13.06
N GLY A 11 -1.05 -4.52 13.81
CA GLY A 11 0.07 -5.45 13.83
C GLY A 11 0.00 -6.40 15.02
N SER A 12 0.39 -7.65 14.81
CA SER A 12 0.59 -8.62 15.89
C SER A 12 1.92 -8.35 16.60
N ASN A 13 1.98 -8.69 17.90
CA ASN A 13 3.21 -8.58 18.70
C ASN A 13 3.81 -7.15 18.72
N MET A 14 2.95 -6.14 18.79
CA MET A 14 3.39 -4.75 18.85
C MET A 14 4.25 -4.51 20.10
N PRO A 15 5.48 -4.00 19.97
CA PRO A 15 6.34 -3.67 21.10
C PRO A 15 5.72 -2.61 22.01
N ASP A 16 6.05 -2.65 23.30
CA ASP A 16 5.44 -1.76 24.29
C ASP A 16 5.85 -0.30 24.08
N ASP A 17 7.06 -0.04 23.62
CA ASP A 17 7.55 1.29 23.26
C ASP A 17 6.75 1.93 22.12
N ILE A 18 6.21 1.11 21.20
CA ILE A 18 5.31 1.60 20.16
C ILE A 18 3.92 1.89 20.73
N LYS A 19 3.43 1.08 21.67
CA LYS A 19 2.13 1.31 22.31
C LYS A 19 2.08 2.60 23.13
N GLU A 20 3.22 3.08 23.62
CA GLU A 20 3.33 4.35 24.37
C GLU A 20 2.95 5.59 23.50
N PHE A 21 2.96 5.47 22.16
CA PHE A 21 2.50 6.54 21.29
C PHE A 21 0.97 6.66 21.18
N GLU A 22 0.21 5.77 21.82
CA GLU A 22 -1.26 5.85 21.81
C GLU A 22 -1.75 7.16 22.41
N CYS A 23 -2.64 7.85 21.70
CA CYS A 23 -3.23 9.12 22.14
C CYS A 23 -4.57 9.34 21.41
N ASP A 24 -5.19 10.50 21.57
CA ASP A 24 -6.50 10.79 20.95
C ASP A 24 -6.53 10.59 19.43
N ASN A 25 -5.41 10.87 18.75
CA ASN A 25 -5.30 10.78 17.30
C ASN A 25 -4.46 9.58 16.81
N ILE A 26 -4.00 8.71 17.72
CA ILE A 26 -3.26 7.49 17.39
C ILE A 26 -3.88 6.33 18.16
N ARG A 27 -4.36 5.32 17.45
CA ARG A 27 -4.99 4.13 18.03
C ARG A 27 -4.14 2.89 17.74
N MET A 28 -3.71 2.22 18.78
CA MET A 28 -2.97 0.97 18.70
C MET A 28 -3.95 -0.20 18.70
N VAL A 29 -4.39 -0.61 17.49
CA VAL A 29 -5.45 -1.63 17.35
C VAL A 29 -4.91 -3.04 17.60
N GLY A 30 -3.65 -3.30 17.24
CA GLY A 30 -3.08 -4.63 17.34
C GLY A 30 -3.45 -5.54 16.16
N PHE A 31 -3.69 -6.82 16.44
CA PHE A 31 -4.03 -7.79 15.41
C PHE A 31 -5.41 -7.54 14.81
N ALA A 32 -5.50 -7.53 13.50
CA ALA A 32 -6.78 -7.47 12.77
C ALA A 32 -7.17 -8.89 12.32
N GLU A 33 -8.31 -9.37 12.75
CA GLU A 33 -8.83 -10.68 12.35
C GLU A 33 -9.31 -10.68 10.90
N HIS A 34 -9.92 -9.58 10.47
CA HIS A 34 -10.44 -9.40 9.11
C HIS A 34 -9.81 -8.18 8.45
N LEU A 35 -9.01 -8.41 7.41
CA LEU A 35 -8.35 -7.33 6.66
C LEU A 35 -9.32 -6.49 5.83
N ASP A 36 -10.45 -7.07 5.42
CA ASP A 36 -11.50 -6.35 4.72
C ASP A 36 -11.96 -5.13 5.51
N ASP A 37 -12.17 -5.28 6.82
CA ASP A 37 -12.59 -4.19 7.69
C ASP A 37 -11.52 -3.12 7.81
N VAL A 38 -10.24 -3.51 7.80
CA VAL A 38 -9.13 -2.56 7.83
C VAL A 38 -9.10 -1.71 6.56
N PHE A 39 -9.12 -2.35 5.39
CA PHE A 39 -8.94 -1.62 4.14
C PHE A 39 -10.19 -0.82 3.71
N HIS A 40 -11.40 -1.28 4.04
CA HIS A 40 -12.63 -0.56 3.70
C HIS A 40 -12.95 0.62 4.63
N ASN A 41 -12.47 0.59 5.87
CA ASN A 41 -12.82 1.62 6.86
C ASN A 41 -11.80 2.77 6.96
N HIS A 42 -10.76 2.75 6.13
CA HIS A 42 -9.73 3.79 6.14
C HIS A 42 -9.61 4.49 4.79
N ARG A 43 -9.06 5.70 4.82
CA ARG A 43 -8.98 6.56 3.64
C ARG A 43 -7.60 6.57 2.99
N VAL A 44 -6.54 6.35 3.76
CA VAL A 44 -5.15 6.35 3.28
C VAL A 44 -4.38 5.25 3.98
N PHE A 45 -3.63 4.45 3.22
CA PHE A 45 -2.70 3.48 3.76
C PHE A 45 -1.30 4.07 3.83
N VAL A 46 -0.61 3.87 4.95
CA VAL A 46 0.75 4.34 5.16
C VAL A 46 1.69 3.19 5.49
N ALA A 47 2.87 3.14 4.85
CA ALA A 47 3.89 2.14 5.12
C ALA A 47 5.28 2.80 5.22
N PRO A 48 5.68 3.27 6.41
CA PRO A 48 6.95 3.94 6.66
C PRO A 48 8.08 2.92 6.89
N LEU A 49 8.29 2.01 5.95
CA LEU A 49 9.30 0.97 6.07
C LEU A 49 10.69 1.53 5.83
N LEU A 50 11.60 1.34 6.77
CA LEU A 50 13.00 1.76 6.65
C LEU A 50 13.88 0.69 6.00
N SER A 51 13.43 -0.56 6.02
CA SER A 51 14.15 -1.71 5.44
C SER A 51 13.18 -2.83 5.07
N GLY A 52 13.64 -3.75 4.25
CA GLY A 52 12.88 -4.92 3.84
C GLY A 52 13.23 -5.33 2.42
N ALA A 53 13.20 -6.63 2.14
CA ALA A 53 13.44 -7.18 0.81
C ALA A 53 12.12 -7.64 0.17
N GLY A 54 12.07 -7.60 -1.15
CA GLY A 54 10.95 -8.10 -1.95
C GLY A 54 9.67 -7.25 -1.85
N ILE A 55 8.64 -7.73 -2.52
CA ILE A 55 7.34 -7.04 -2.61
C ILE A 55 6.62 -7.11 -1.26
N LYS A 56 6.08 -5.98 -0.84
CA LYS A 56 5.39 -5.84 0.45
C LYS A 56 3.92 -6.23 0.30
N GLY A 57 3.53 -7.40 0.82
CA GLY A 57 2.18 -7.94 0.69
C GLY A 57 1.09 -6.96 1.13
N LYS A 58 1.28 -6.26 2.25
CA LYS A 58 0.30 -5.27 2.75
C LYS A 58 0.11 -4.07 1.81
N VAL A 59 1.15 -3.68 1.07
CA VAL A 59 1.03 -2.65 0.04
C VAL A 59 0.19 -3.17 -1.12
N LEU A 60 0.45 -4.41 -1.60
CA LEU A 60 -0.38 -5.01 -2.66
C LEU A 60 -1.83 -5.21 -2.22
N GLU A 61 -2.06 -5.59 -0.98
CA GLU A 61 -3.41 -5.71 -0.42
C GLU A 61 -4.12 -4.36 -0.43
N SER A 62 -3.50 -3.27 0.07
CA SER A 62 -4.11 -1.94 0.02
C SER A 62 -4.43 -1.49 -1.41
N MET A 63 -3.53 -1.77 -2.37
CA MET A 63 -3.75 -1.50 -3.79
C MET A 63 -4.95 -2.29 -4.35
N ALA A 64 -5.09 -3.56 -3.96
CA ALA A 64 -6.19 -4.43 -4.39
C ALA A 64 -7.56 -3.93 -3.89
N TYR A 65 -7.60 -3.39 -2.68
CA TYR A 65 -8.78 -2.73 -2.11
C TYR A 65 -9.01 -1.31 -2.64
N GLY A 66 -8.11 -0.79 -3.48
CA GLY A 66 -8.19 0.56 -4.00
C GLY A 66 -7.96 1.64 -2.94
N LEU A 67 -7.24 1.33 -1.87
CA LEU A 67 -6.90 2.26 -0.80
C LEU A 67 -5.58 2.99 -1.14
N PRO A 68 -5.61 4.30 -1.47
CA PRO A 68 -4.42 5.05 -1.85
C PRO A 68 -3.34 5.07 -0.77
N THR A 69 -2.09 5.08 -1.22
CA THR A 69 -0.93 4.84 -0.39
C THR A 69 0.00 6.04 -0.29
N VAL A 70 0.60 6.24 0.91
CA VAL A 70 1.81 7.01 1.13
C VAL A 70 2.89 6.06 1.64
N LEU A 71 4.03 5.99 0.99
CA LEU A 71 5.03 4.95 1.17
C LEU A 71 6.45 5.54 1.24
N THR A 72 7.38 4.79 1.81
CA THR A 72 8.81 4.97 1.51
C THR A 72 9.17 4.34 0.17
N ASP A 73 10.32 4.68 -0.40
CA ASP A 73 10.85 3.98 -1.60
C ASP A 73 10.98 2.47 -1.35
N VAL A 74 11.44 2.08 -0.16
CA VAL A 74 11.54 0.67 0.24
C VAL A 74 10.17 -0.03 0.23
N ALA A 75 9.13 0.64 0.68
CA ALA A 75 7.77 0.07 0.70
C ALA A 75 7.18 -0.06 -0.72
N ALA A 76 7.53 0.84 -1.63
CA ALA A 76 7.06 0.84 -3.02
C ALA A 76 7.83 -0.12 -3.94
N GLU A 77 9.00 -0.61 -3.49
CA GLU A 77 9.87 -1.47 -4.30
C GLU A 77 9.14 -2.70 -4.85
N GLY A 78 9.27 -2.93 -6.17
CA GLY A 78 8.69 -4.08 -6.87
C GLY A 78 7.17 -4.03 -7.10
N THR A 79 6.47 -3.01 -6.61
CA THR A 79 5.00 -2.88 -6.76
C THR A 79 4.57 -2.26 -8.10
N GLY A 80 5.47 -1.57 -8.79
CA GLY A 80 5.17 -0.77 -9.98
C GLY A 80 4.53 0.58 -9.69
N LEU A 81 4.39 0.96 -8.41
CA LEU A 81 3.89 2.26 -8.00
C LEU A 81 4.85 3.39 -8.38
N THR A 82 4.28 4.52 -8.79
CA THR A 82 5.05 5.70 -9.22
C THR A 82 4.56 6.93 -8.47
N HIS A 83 5.51 7.68 -7.88
CA HIS A 83 5.22 8.92 -7.16
C HIS A 83 4.43 9.92 -8.00
N GLY A 84 3.36 10.49 -7.44
CA GLY A 84 2.48 11.48 -8.09
C GLY A 84 1.55 10.93 -9.17
N ILE A 85 1.67 9.63 -9.51
CA ILE A 85 0.83 8.95 -10.48
C ILE A 85 -0.12 7.97 -9.81
N SER A 86 0.42 7.10 -8.95
CA SER A 86 -0.33 6.04 -8.27
C SER A 86 -0.05 5.94 -6.76
N THR A 87 0.96 6.65 -6.26
CA THR A 87 1.28 6.75 -4.83
C THR A 87 1.96 8.09 -4.53
N LEU A 88 2.12 8.42 -3.25
CA LEU A 88 3.07 9.42 -2.80
C LEU A 88 4.23 8.73 -2.08
N ILE A 89 5.44 9.09 -2.45
CA ILE A 89 6.65 8.65 -1.74
C ILE A 89 7.06 9.76 -0.77
N ALA A 90 7.36 9.38 0.46
CA ALA A 90 7.72 10.27 1.54
C ALA A 90 8.87 9.67 2.37
N GLU A 91 9.92 10.45 2.57
CA GLU A 91 11.09 10.07 3.38
C GLU A 91 11.23 10.95 4.61
N LYS A 92 10.83 12.23 4.51
CA LYS A 92 10.91 13.20 5.59
C LYS A 92 9.55 13.40 6.26
N ALA A 93 9.57 13.77 7.53
CA ALA A 93 8.36 13.98 8.31
C ALA A 93 7.36 14.94 7.66
N GLU A 94 7.85 16.01 7.04
CA GLU A 94 7.04 17.00 6.35
C GLU A 94 6.35 16.38 5.12
N GLU A 95 7.06 15.56 4.35
CA GLU A 95 6.54 14.89 3.16
C GLU A 95 5.42 13.89 3.52
N TRP A 96 5.56 13.18 4.66
CA TRP A 96 4.51 12.33 5.20
C TRP A 96 3.26 13.12 5.55
N VAL A 97 3.42 14.22 6.29
CA VAL A 97 2.28 15.07 6.69
C VAL A 97 1.58 15.63 5.45
N ASP A 98 2.32 16.19 4.51
CA ASP A 98 1.77 16.80 3.31
C ASP A 98 1.10 15.75 2.40
N GLY A 99 1.73 14.59 2.24
CA GLY A 99 1.21 13.50 1.43
C GLY A 99 -0.09 12.90 1.98
N ILE A 100 -0.15 12.66 3.29
CA ILE A 100 -1.35 12.14 3.96
C ILE A 100 -2.50 13.15 3.85
N ILE A 101 -2.25 14.42 4.20
CA ILE A 101 -3.27 15.47 4.16
C ILE A 101 -3.77 15.65 2.71
N LYS A 102 -2.87 15.67 1.75
CA LYS A 102 -3.22 15.82 0.34
C LYS A 102 -4.15 14.70 -0.15
N LEU A 103 -3.84 13.43 0.15
CA LEU A 103 -4.71 12.31 -0.21
C LEU A 103 -6.01 12.30 0.59
N TYR A 104 -5.99 12.80 1.82
CA TYR A 104 -7.18 12.87 2.66
C TYR A 104 -8.18 13.91 2.16
N ASP A 105 -7.71 15.07 1.69
CA ASP A 105 -8.54 16.22 1.32
C ASP A 105 -8.87 16.30 -0.18
N ASP A 106 -7.98 15.78 -1.08
CA ASP A 106 -8.17 15.84 -2.52
C ASP A 106 -8.83 14.56 -3.03
N GLU A 107 -10.16 14.58 -3.16
CA GLU A 107 -10.95 13.44 -3.64
C GLU A 107 -10.57 13.02 -5.07
N LYS A 108 -10.25 13.96 -5.95
CA LYS A 108 -9.88 13.65 -7.33
C LYS A 108 -8.53 12.91 -7.39
N LEU A 109 -7.56 13.36 -6.61
CA LEU A 109 -6.28 12.71 -6.48
C LEU A 109 -6.45 11.31 -5.86
N TRP A 110 -7.27 11.21 -4.83
CA TRP A 110 -7.60 9.94 -4.17
C TRP A 110 -8.17 8.93 -5.16
N GLN A 111 -9.20 9.30 -5.90
CA GLN A 111 -9.84 8.46 -6.92
C GLN A 111 -8.85 8.04 -8.01
N LYS A 112 -8.07 8.99 -8.53
CA LYS A 112 -7.03 8.72 -9.53
C LYS A 112 -6.03 7.67 -9.04
N PHE A 113 -5.58 7.77 -7.79
CA PHE A 113 -4.63 6.80 -7.23
C PHE A 113 -5.28 5.44 -7.01
N ALA A 114 -6.48 5.39 -6.46
CA ALA A 114 -7.24 4.16 -6.27
C ALA A 114 -7.42 3.39 -7.60
N GLU A 115 -7.80 4.07 -8.67
CA GLU A 115 -7.96 3.48 -10.01
C GLU A 115 -6.63 2.97 -10.58
N ASN A 116 -5.56 3.78 -10.50
CA ASN A 116 -4.25 3.41 -11.00
C ASN A 116 -3.67 2.21 -10.25
N GLN A 117 -3.81 2.17 -8.92
CA GLN A 117 -3.38 1.06 -8.08
C GLN A 117 -4.16 -0.22 -8.39
N SER A 118 -5.47 -0.14 -8.47
CA SER A 118 -6.33 -1.28 -8.82
C SER A 118 -5.97 -1.86 -10.21
N THR A 119 -5.68 -0.99 -11.18
CA THR A 119 -5.24 -1.39 -12.52
C THR A 119 -3.90 -2.12 -12.48
N LEU A 120 -2.92 -1.60 -11.73
CA LEU A 120 -1.61 -2.23 -11.55
C LEU A 120 -1.72 -3.62 -10.93
N VAL A 121 -2.52 -3.77 -9.87
CA VAL A 121 -2.69 -5.08 -9.21
C VAL A 121 -3.35 -6.07 -10.16
N LYS A 122 -4.40 -5.67 -10.85
CA LYS A 122 -5.10 -6.54 -11.80
C LYS A 122 -4.20 -7.01 -12.94
N SER A 123 -3.35 -6.13 -13.48
CA SER A 123 -2.47 -6.48 -14.60
C SER A 123 -1.26 -7.33 -14.16
N ASN A 124 -0.63 -7.00 -13.02
CA ASN A 124 0.68 -7.55 -12.68
C ASN A 124 0.64 -8.62 -11.58
N PHE A 125 -0.35 -8.55 -10.68
CA PHE A 125 -0.39 -9.37 -9.47
C PHE A 125 -1.67 -10.23 -9.36
N SER A 126 -2.52 -10.24 -10.38
CA SER A 126 -3.65 -11.17 -10.46
C SER A 126 -3.19 -12.57 -10.89
N PHE A 127 -4.04 -13.56 -10.67
CA PHE A 127 -3.83 -14.92 -11.16
C PHE A 127 -3.61 -14.95 -12.69
N GLU A 128 -4.40 -14.20 -13.45
CA GLU A 128 -4.26 -14.12 -14.91
C GLU A 128 -2.97 -13.43 -15.34
N GLY A 129 -2.58 -12.34 -14.65
CA GLY A 129 -1.28 -11.68 -14.88
C GLY A 129 -0.10 -12.62 -14.60
N GLY A 130 -0.13 -13.32 -13.47
CA GLY A 130 0.87 -14.33 -13.14
C GLY A 130 0.93 -15.46 -14.15
N LYS A 131 -0.21 -15.99 -14.59
CA LYS A 131 -0.30 -17.01 -15.63
C LYS A 131 0.27 -16.55 -16.97
N ALA A 132 0.03 -15.31 -17.36
CA ALA A 132 0.60 -14.72 -18.57
C ALA A 132 2.13 -14.64 -18.47
N ALA A 133 2.66 -14.10 -17.36
CA ALA A 133 4.10 -14.00 -17.12
C ALA A 133 4.78 -15.38 -17.13
N PHE A 134 4.18 -16.38 -16.50
CA PHE A 134 4.70 -17.75 -16.56
C PHE A 134 4.75 -18.30 -17.99
N LYS A 135 3.70 -18.09 -18.79
CA LYS A 135 3.68 -18.52 -20.19
C LYS A 135 4.83 -17.90 -21.01
N GLU A 136 5.07 -16.59 -20.81
CA GLU A 136 6.18 -15.89 -21.47
C GLU A 136 7.54 -16.45 -21.06
N ILE A 137 7.77 -16.67 -19.76
CA ILE A 137 9.00 -17.26 -19.24
C ILE A 137 9.22 -18.66 -19.85
N PHE A 138 8.22 -19.52 -19.82
CA PHE A 138 8.34 -20.86 -20.38
C PHE A 138 8.54 -20.86 -21.89
N ALA A 139 7.85 -19.96 -22.62
CA ALA A 139 8.07 -19.78 -24.05
C ALA A 139 9.50 -19.34 -24.37
N SER A 140 10.08 -18.44 -23.55
CA SER A 140 11.45 -17.94 -23.74
C SER A 140 12.52 -19.03 -23.59
N VAL A 141 12.24 -20.09 -22.84
CA VAL A 141 13.14 -21.25 -22.66
C VAL A 141 12.70 -22.47 -23.48
N GLY A 142 11.74 -22.32 -24.40
CA GLY A 142 11.29 -23.37 -25.32
C GLY A 142 10.40 -24.46 -24.71
N LEU A 143 9.88 -24.27 -23.50
CA LEU A 143 9.07 -25.28 -22.78
C LEU A 143 7.61 -25.33 -23.23
N PHE A 144 7.10 -24.29 -23.86
CA PHE A 144 5.77 -24.25 -24.51
C PHE A 144 5.90 -23.69 -25.93
N THR A 145 6.17 -24.54 -26.90
CA THR A 145 5.90 -24.23 -28.30
C THR A 145 4.44 -24.57 -28.56
N THR A 146 3.61 -23.56 -28.76
CA THR A 146 2.27 -23.77 -29.33
C THR A 146 2.45 -24.42 -30.70
N ARG A 147 2.02 -25.70 -30.82
CA ARG A 147 1.67 -26.28 -32.12
C ARG A 147 0.32 -25.73 -32.56
#